data_49a2c2626cb85c833cfbed8ce406e2ec
#
_entry.id   49a2c2626cb85c833cfbed8ce406e2ec
#
_cell.length_a   1.000
_cell.length_b   1.000
_cell.length_c   1.000
_cell.angle_alpha   90.00
_cell.angle_beta   90.00
_cell.angle_gamma   90.00
#
_symmetry.space_group_name_H-M   'P 1'
#
loop_
_entity.id
_entity.type
_entity.pdbx_description
1 polymer ?
#
loop_
_entity_poly.entity_id
_entity_poly.type
_entity_poly.pdbx_seq_one_letter_code
_entity_poly.pdbx_strand_id
1 'polypeptide(L)'
;MQEYISKQQQVLRPAEQIYAVISRFDNLTPALADKVEERQATEDSCSFKAKGFTVKLRMEEREPGKYVKVVGDDGGVPMDFAFWIQLQEVSAADTRLRLVLRIDLNMMMKMMIGNKLQGALDQIAEGIARAMNAAPQV
;
A
#
# COMPACT_ATOMS: atom_id res chain seq x y z
N MET A 1 13.33 -11.02 -9.19
CA MET A 1 12.12 -10.28 -8.82
C MET A 1 12.04 -8.97 -9.56
N GLN A 2 10.86 -8.63 -10.04
CA GLN A 2 10.61 -7.33 -10.62
C GLN A 2 10.32 -6.32 -9.50
N GLU A 3 10.74 -5.08 -9.72
CA GLU A 3 10.50 -3.99 -8.78
C GLU A 3 9.73 -2.87 -9.47
N TYR A 4 8.70 -2.37 -8.79
CA TYR A 4 7.90 -1.24 -9.24
C TYR A 4 7.90 -0.19 -8.14
N ILE A 5 8.11 1.06 -8.52
CA ILE A 5 8.13 2.18 -7.59
C ILE A 5 7.11 3.20 -8.06
N SER A 6 6.20 3.59 -7.18
CA SER A 6 5.18 4.58 -7.51
C SER A 6 5.79 5.96 -7.67
N LYS A 7 5.01 6.85 -8.29
CA LYS A 7 5.29 8.28 -8.20
C LYS A 7 5.24 8.71 -6.75
N GLN A 8 6.07 9.66 -6.40
CA GLN A 8 6.10 10.25 -5.07
C GLN A 8 4.89 11.16 -4.90
N GLN A 9 4.23 11.07 -3.77
CA GLN A 9 3.07 11.88 -3.45
C GLN A 9 3.38 12.82 -2.27
N GLN A 10 2.88 14.03 -2.35
CA GLN A 10 2.99 14.99 -1.26
C GLN A 10 1.78 14.85 -0.34
N VAL A 11 2.05 14.71 0.96
CA VAL A 11 1.02 14.68 2.00
C VAL A 11 1.34 15.80 2.98
N LEU A 12 0.43 16.75 3.12
CA LEU A 12 0.61 17.92 3.98
C LEU A 12 0.23 17.58 5.42
N ARG A 13 0.93 16.59 5.97
CA ARG A 13 0.77 16.08 7.32
C ARG A 13 2.13 15.61 7.84
N PRO A 14 2.32 15.59 9.17
CA PRO A 14 3.53 14.99 9.76
C PRO A 14 3.61 13.49 9.44
N ALA A 15 4.82 12.97 9.30
CA ALA A 15 5.03 11.53 9.04
C ALA A 15 4.39 10.67 10.13
N GLU A 16 4.44 11.09 11.37
CA GLU A 16 3.83 10.39 12.50
C GLU A 16 2.32 10.17 12.30
N GLN A 17 1.62 11.18 11.81
CA GLN A 17 0.18 11.12 11.58
C GLN A 17 -0.15 10.16 10.42
N ILE A 18 0.66 10.18 9.37
CA ILE A 18 0.49 9.26 8.23
C ILE A 18 0.79 7.84 8.68
N TYR A 19 1.85 7.66 9.45
CA TYR A 19 2.26 6.35 9.95
C TYR A 19 1.15 5.71 10.80
N ALA A 20 0.45 6.48 11.61
CA ALA A 20 -0.66 5.98 12.42
C ALA A 20 -1.76 5.33 11.57
N VAL A 21 -1.94 5.80 10.33
CA VAL A 21 -2.91 5.22 9.40
C VAL A 21 -2.33 4.01 8.68
N ILE A 22 -1.15 4.16 8.06
CA ILE A 22 -0.60 3.10 7.21
C ILE A 22 -0.10 1.88 7.98
N SER A 23 0.16 2.03 9.27
CA SER A 23 0.67 0.93 10.10
C SER A 23 -0.42 -0.03 10.58
N ARG A 24 -1.67 0.24 10.26
CA ARG A 24 -2.82 -0.60 10.61
C ARG A 24 -3.71 -0.79 9.39
N PHE A 25 -4.00 -2.04 9.05
CA PHE A 25 -4.87 -2.32 7.91
C PHE A 25 -6.30 -1.81 8.12
N ASP A 26 -6.80 -1.86 9.35
CA ASP A 26 -8.15 -1.36 9.64
C ASP A 26 -8.28 0.15 9.45
N ASN A 27 -7.16 0.89 9.52
CA ASN A 27 -7.14 2.32 9.20
C ASN A 27 -6.83 2.58 7.72
N LEU A 28 -6.03 1.70 7.10
CA LEU A 28 -5.56 1.88 5.72
C LEU A 28 -6.61 1.47 4.69
N THR A 29 -7.30 0.36 4.91
CA THR A 29 -8.23 -0.20 3.90
C THR A 29 -9.40 0.72 3.53
N PRO A 30 -9.93 1.59 4.40
CA PRO A 30 -10.96 2.55 3.98
C PRO A 30 -10.50 3.46 2.84
N ALA A 31 -9.19 3.76 2.73
CA ALA A 31 -8.66 4.56 1.63
C ALA A 31 -8.71 3.81 0.28
N LEU A 32 -8.89 2.49 0.31
CA LEU A 32 -8.93 1.62 -0.86
C LEU A 32 -10.35 1.11 -1.15
N ALA A 33 -11.36 1.59 -0.43
CA ALA A 33 -12.71 1.04 -0.40
C ALA A 33 -13.35 0.89 -1.79
N ASP A 34 -13.11 1.85 -2.68
CA ASP A 34 -13.75 1.86 -4.00
C ASP A 34 -13.13 0.88 -4.99
N LYS A 35 -12.02 0.25 -4.61
CA LYS A 35 -11.21 -0.58 -5.52
C LYS A 35 -11.26 -2.06 -5.20
N VAL A 36 -11.81 -2.43 -4.05
CA VAL A 36 -11.79 -3.81 -3.57
C VAL A 36 -13.13 -4.22 -2.98
N GLU A 37 -13.43 -5.52 -3.06
CA GLU A 37 -14.68 -6.11 -2.57
C GLU A 37 -14.40 -7.05 -1.41
N GLU A 38 -15.43 -7.36 -0.62
CA GLU A 38 -15.38 -8.32 0.51
C GLU A 38 -14.21 -8.07 1.45
N ARG A 39 -14.07 -6.83 1.83
CA ARG A 39 -12.95 -6.34 2.61
C ARG A 39 -13.08 -6.73 4.08
N GLN A 40 -12.03 -7.33 4.63
CA GLN A 40 -11.89 -7.60 6.05
C GLN A 40 -10.50 -7.14 6.49
N ALA A 41 -10.42 -6.42 7.59
CA ALA A 41 -9.15 -5.90 8.06
C ALA A 41 -9.08 -5.89 9.58
N THR A 42 -7.89 -6.27 10.07
CA THR A 42 -7.50 -6.08 11.46
C THR A 42 -6.32 -5.13 11.50
N GLU A 43 -5.70 -4.94 12.66
CA GLU A 43 -4.48 -4.15 12.77
C GLU A 43 -3.34 -4.73 11.91
N ASP A 44 -3.16 -6.05 11.95
CA ASP A 44 -1.99 -6.72 11.39
C ASP A 44 -2.22 -7.42 10.05
N SER A 45 -3.47 -7.62 9.67
CA SER A 45 -3.79 -8.39 8.45
C SER A 45 -5.02 -7.85 7.75
N CYS A 46 -5.14 -8.16 6.47
CA CYS A 46 -6.37 -7.87 5.73
C CYS A 46 -6.59 -8.92 4.64
N SER A 47 -7.84 -8.99 4.21
CA SER A 47 -8.26 -9.87 3.14
C SER A 47 -9.30 -9.11 2.30
N PHE A 48 -9.21 -9.24 0.98
CA PHE A 48 -10.18 -8.63 0.07
C PHE A 48 -10.19 -9.37 -1.25
N LYS A 49 -11.20 -9.08 -2.06
CA LYS A 49 -11.27 -9.58 -3.44
C LYS A 49 -11.03 -8.45 -4.42
N ALA A 50 -10.18 -8.71 -5.39
CA ALA A 50 -9.88 -7.79 -6.47
C ALA A 50 -9.83 -8.58 -7.77
N LYS A 51 -10.71 -8.23 -8.73
CA LYS A 51 -10.77 -8.85 -10.06
C LYS A 51 -10.83 -10.39 -10.02
N GLY A 52 -11.62 -10.93 -9.10
CA GLY A 52 -11.82 -12.37 -8.96
C GLY A 52 -10.75 -13.10 -8.15
N PHE A 53 -9.73 -12.40 -7.68
CA PHE A 53 -8.68 -12.99 -6.85
C PHE A 53 -8.89 -12.61 -5.39
N THR A 54 -8.66 -13.57 -4.50
CA THR A 54 -8.62 -13.32 -3.06
C THR A 54 -7.19 -12.90 -2.71
N VAL A 55 -7.05 -11.71 -2.15
CA VAL A 55 -5.76 -11.20 -1.71
C VAL A 55 -5.74 -11.17 -0.19
N LYS A 56 -4.73 -11.78 0.41
CA LYS A 56 -4.52 -11.78 1.86
C LYS A 56 -3.15 -11.22 2.16
N LEU A 57 -3.10 -10.24 3.04
CA LEU A 57 -1.89 -9.49 3.36
C LEU A 57 -1.66 -9.47 4.85
N ARG A 58 -0.40 -9.40 5.25
CA ARG A 58 -0.01 -9.17 6.65
C ARG A 58 1.12 -8.18 6.75
N MET A 59 1.15 -7.43 7.85
CA MET A 59 2.27 -6.55 8.17
C MET A 59 3.44 -7.39 8.64
N GLU A 60 4.59 -7.24 7.98
CA GLU A 60 5.81 -7.94 8.36
C GLU A 60 6.76 -7.05 9.14
N GLU A 61 6.91 -5.79 8.76
CA GLU A 61 7.78 -4.84 9.44
C GLU A 61 7.10 -3.49 9.57
N ARG A 62 7.37 -2.84 10.68
CA ARG A 62 6.94 -1.47 10.97
C ARG A 62 8.12 -0.68 11.50
N GLU A 63 8.50 0.39 10.78
CA GLU A 63 9.49 1.34 11.24
C GLU A 63 8.80 2.67 11.47
N PRO A 64 8.55 3.06 12.73
CA PRO A 64 7.76 4.25 13.04
C PRO A 64 8.26 5.51 12.32
N GLY A 65 7.33 6.17 11.64
CA GLY A 65 7.61 7.39 10.90
C GLY A 65 8.34 7.22 9.58
N LYS A 66 8.74 6.00 9.22
CA LYS A 66 9.56 5.74 8.04
C LYS A 66 8.90 4.84 7.01
N TYR A 67 8.45 3.66 7.42
CA TYR A 67 7.82 2.74 6.47
C TYR A 67 7.07 1.61 7.18
N VAL A 68 6.24 0.93 6.39
CA VAL A 68 5.71 -0.38 6.74
C VAL A 68 6.01 -1.33 5.58
N LYS A 69 6.22 -2.60 5.91
CA LYS A 69 6.42 -3.66 4.92
C LYS A 69 5.28 -4.65 5.04
N VAL A 70 4.65 -4.92 3.91
CA VAL A 70 3.50 -5.83 3.79
C VAL A 70 3.90 -7.00 2.89
N VAL A 71 3.50 -8.19 3.27
CA VAL A 71 3.75 -9.40 2.48
C VAL A 71 2.45 -10.17 2.29
N GLY A 72 2.46 -11.11 1.35
CA GLY A 72 1.32 -12.01 1.16
C GLY A 72 1.14 -12.94 2.34
N ASP A 73 -0.12 -13.19 2.71
CA ASP A 73 -0.47 -14.11 3.77
C ASP A 73 -0.99 -15.43 3.18
N ASP A 74 -1.00 -16.47 4.00
CA ASP A 74 -1.43 -17.81 3.57
C ASP A 74 -2.87 -17.79 3.09
N GLY A 75 -3.14 -18.54 2.02
CA GLY A 75 -4.47 -18.64 1.44
C GLY A 75 -4.83 -17.55 0.44
N GLY A 76 -3.93 -16.60 0.20
CA GLY A 76 -4.08 -15.57 -0.83
C GLY A 76 -3.51 -16.00 -2.17
N VAL A 77 -3.15 -15.03 -3.00
CA VAL A 77 -2.55 -15.30 -4.31
C VAL A 77 -1.21 -16.03 -4.13
N PRO A 78 -0.93 -17.06 -4.96
CA PRO A 78 0.27 -17.87 -4.81
C PRO A 78 1.50 -17.25 -5.47
N MET A 79 1.78 -16.01 -5.17
CA MET A 79 2.94 -15.28 -5.68
C MET A 79 3.73 -14.68 -4.53
N ASP A 80 5.05 -14.76 -4.63
CA ASP A 80 5.92 -14.12 -3.65
C ASP A 80 5.99 -12.63 -3.96
N PHE A 81 5.66 -11.80 -3.00
CA PHE A 81 5.77 -10.36 -3.14
C PHE A 81 5.99 -9.69 -1.79
N ALA A 82 6.57 -8.51 -1.85
CA ALA A 82 6.69 -7.62 -0.71
C ALA A 82 6.36 -6.19 -1.18
N PHE A 83 5.71 -5.46 -0.31
CA PHE A 83 5.19 -4.14 -0.62
C PHE A 83 5.54 -3.20 0.52
N TRP A 84 6.11 -2.05 0.19
CA TRP A 84 6.48 -1.05 1.18
C TRP A 84 5.70 0.22 0.96
N ILE A 85 5.24 0.81 2.05
CA ILE A 85 4.76 2.19 2.05
C ILE A 85 5.85 2.99 2.77
N GLN A 86 6.53 3.86 2.03
CA GLN A 86 7.68 4.61 2.53
C GLN A 86 7.32 6.07 2.72
N LEU A 87 7.81 6.63 3.82
CA LEU A 87 7.59 8.03 4.18
C LEU A 87 8.92 8.75 4.31
N GLN A 88 8.98 9.98 3.81
CA GLN A 88 10.11 10.87 4.00
C GLN A 88 9.57 12.24 4.42
N GLU A 89 9.77 12.60 5.68
CA GLU A 89 9.36 13.90 6.18
C GLU A 89 10.37 14.96 5.73
N VAL A 90 9.89 15.95 5.00
CA VAL A 90 10.73 17.05 4.52
C VAL A 90 10.57 18.29 5.38
N SER A 91 9.44 18.43 6.08
CA SER A 91 9.20 19.46 7.08
C SER A 91 8.08 18.97 8.02
N ALA A 92 7.77 19.75 9.04
CA ALA A 92 6.84 19.35 10.11
C ALA A 92 5.44 18.97 9.62
N ALA A 93 5.01 19.47 8.47
CA ALA A 93 3.70 19.18 7.90
C ALA A 93 3.77 18.91 6.40
N ASP A 94 4.92 18.37 5.94
CA ASP A 94 5.11 17.99 4.55
C ASP A 94 5.91 16.70 4.51
N THR A 95 5.23 15.61 4.16
CA THR A 95 5.83 14.29 4.04
C THR A 95 5.63 13.77 2.63
N ARG A 96 6.64 13.11 2.10
CA ARG A 96 6.55 12.46 0.80
C ARG A 96 6.31 10.98 1.01
N LEU A 97 5.35 10.45 0.25
CA LEU A 97 4.92 9.05 0.33
C LEU A 97 5.17 8.40 -1.02
N ARG A 98 5.75 7.20 -1.01
CA ARG A 98 5.86 6.38 -2.21
C ARG A 98 5.66 4.93 -1.84
N LEU A 99 5.26 4.15 -2.83
CA LEU A 99 5.05 2.71 -2.70
C LEU A 99 6.12 1.98 -3.49
N VAL A 100 6.59 0.88 -2.94
CA VAL A 100 7.53 -0.01 -3.62
C VAL A 100 6.93 -1.41 -3.60
N LEU A 101 6.88 -2.06 -4.76
CA LEU A 101 6.41 -3.43 -4.90
C LEU A 101 7.55 -4.26 -5.50
N ARG A 102 7.92 -5.35 -4.83
CA ARG A 102 8.77 -6.39 -5.40
C ARG A 102 7.93 -7.64 -5.52
N ILE A 103 7.88 -8.18 -6.71
CA ILE A 103 7.02 -9.31 -7.02
C ILE A 103 7.74 -10.25 -7.98
N ASP A 104 7.57 -11.56 -7.74
CA ASP A 104 8.13 -12.58 -8.59
C ASP A 104 7.09 -13.00 -9.62
N LEU A 105 7.25 -12.52 -10.85
CA LEU A 105 6.35 -12.82 -11.96
C LEU A 105 7.05 -13.73 -12.96
N ASN A 106 6.39 -14.82 -13.35
CA ASN A 106 6.87 -15.59 -14.50
C ASN A 106 6.65 -14.77 -15.78
N MET A 107 7.22 -15.25 -16.89
CA MET A 107 7.16 -14.52 -18.15
C MET A 107 5.73 -14.24 -18.62
N MET A 108 4.85 -15.22 -18.50
CA MET A 108 3.45 -15.07 -18.91
C MET A 108 2.73 -13.99 -18.09
N MET A 109 2.90 -14.02 -16.77
CA MET A 109 2.28 -13.03 -15.88
C MET A 109 2.84 -11.65 -16.11
N LYS A 110 4.14 -11.54 -16.35
CA LYS A 110 4.78 -10.28 -16.68
C LYS A 110 4.18 -9.66 -17.95
N MET A 111 3.91 -10.48 -18.93
CA MET A 111 3.27 -10.02 -20.19
C MET A 111 1.81 -9.61 -19.97
N MET A 112 1.09 -10.31 -19.09
CA MET A 112 -0.32 -10.07 -18.85
C MET A 112 -0.60 -8.87 -17.96
N ILE A 113 0.17 -8.71 -16.88
CA ILE A 113 -0.11 -7.71 -15.83
C ILE A 113 1.05 -6.77 -15.50
N GLY A 114 2.27 -7.08 -15.99
CA GLY A 114 3.46 -6.31 -15.58
C GLY A 114 3.34 -4.82 -15.86
N ASN A 115 2.82 -4.43 -17.02
CA ASN A 115 2.67 -3.01 -17.37
C ASN A 115 1.47 -2.36 -16.68
N LYS A 116 0.56 -3.15 -16.09
CA LYS A 116 -0.58 -2.62 -15.33
C LYS A 116 -0.23 -2.36 -13.87
N LEU A 117 0.80 -3.03 -13.36
CA LEU A 117 1.21 -2.91 -11.95
C LEU A 117 1.71 -1.51 -11.63
N GLN A 118 2.47 -0.89 -12.53
CA GLN A 118 2.95 0.47 -12.32
C GLN A 118 1.79 1.45 -12.16
N GLY A 119 0.82 1.38 -13.06
CA GLY A 119 -0.36 2.25 -13.00
C GLY A 119 -1.20 2.02 -11.75
N ALA A 120 -1.38 0.75 -11.36
CA ALA A 120 -2.11 0.41 -10.15
C ALA A 120 -1.40 0.95 -8.91
N LEU A 121 -0.09 0.81 -8.85
CA LEU A 121 0.72 1.29 -7.74
C LEU A 121 0.62 2.82 -7.61
N ASP A 122 0.70 3.54 -8.73
CA ASP A 122 0.55 4.99 -8.76
C ASP A 122 -0.83 5.43 -8.27
N GLN A 123 -1.89 4.70 -8.67
CA GLN A 123 -3.26 5.00 -8.24
C GLN A 123 -3.44 4.77 -6.73
N ILE A 124 -2.84 3.72 -6.20
CA ILE A 124 -2.91 3.44 -4.76
C ILE A 124 -2.19 4.55 -3.98
N ALA A 125 -0.99 4.93 -4.40
CA ALA A 125 -0.24 6.01 -3.76
C ALA A 125 -1.03 7.32 -3.77
N GLU A 126 -1.61 7.67 -4.90
CA GLU A 126 -2.43 8.86 -5.05
C GLU A 126 -3.68 8.80 -4.17
N GLY A 127 -4.33 7.64 -4.09
CA GLY A 127 -5.51 7.45 -3.24
C GLY A 127 -5.20 7.63 -1.77
N ILE A 128 -4.09 7.08 -1.29
CA ILE A 128 -3.65 7.25 0.11
C ILE A 128 -3.36 8.72 0.39
N ALA A 129 -2.60 9.38 -0.50
CA ALA A 129 -2.26 10.79 -0.34
C ALA A 129 -3.51 11.68 -0.31
N ARG A 130 -4.47 11.41 -1.19
CA ARG A 130 -5.71 12.16 -1.25
C ARG A 130 -6.53 11.98 0.04
N ALA A 131 -6.63 10.77 0.53
CA ALA A 131 -7.35 10.48 1.77
C ALA A 131 -6.70 11.17 2.97
N MET A 132 -5.37 11.14 3.04
CA MET A 132 -4.63 11.78 4.13
C MET A 132 -4.74 13.31 4.08
N ASN A 133 -4.63 13.90 2.88
CA ASN A 133 -4.74 15.35 2.72
C ASN A 133 -6.15 15.87 3.01
N ALA A 134 -7.17 15.03 2.79
CA ALA A 134 -8.57 15.38 3.05
C ALA A 134 -8.98 15.17 4.52
N ALA A 135 -8.21 14.38 5.28
CA ALA A 135 -8.54 14.09 6.67
C ALA A 135 -8.42 15.35 7.54
N PRO A 136 -9.30 15.52 8.55
CA PRO A 136 -9.18 16.66 9.46
C PRO A 136 -7.83 16.67 10.15
N GLN A 137 -7.26 17.86 10.30
CA GLN A 137 -6.06 18.05 11.12
C GLN A 137 -6.44 18.00 12.59
N VAL A 138 -5.65 17.27 13.34
CA VAL A 138 -5.84 17.12 14.78
C VAL A 138 -4.88 18.03 15.51
#